data_228270998237d88c6c8048acadfd14d1
#
_entry.id   228270998237d88c6c8048acadfd14d1
#
_cell.length_a   1.000
_cell.length_b   1.000
_cell.length_c   1.000
_cell.angle_alpha   90.00
_cell.angle_beta   90.00
_cell.angle_gamma   90.00
#
_symmetry.space_group_name_H-M   'P 1'
#
loop_
_entity.id
_entity.type
_entity.pdbx_description
1 polymer ?
#
loop_
_entity_poly.entity_id
_entity_poly.type
_entity_poly.pdbx_seq_one_letter_code
_entity_poly.pdbx_strand_id
1 'polypeptide(L)'
;MNKFLSNRGYSLIELVVVIVIIGILATITLRSMSGTNSVARVEQTTRQLERIAHAIAGDPNLVSGGVRANYGYIGDVGGLPPDLDALVANPGGYTTWKGPYIQDELTPDATNTRFKLDGWGQAISYSGGATVSSSGGGSSIITRSLASTVTALLRNRVTVSITDLAGVPPGTIYRDSVKALFDIPNGAGGVTTKIEFPSRDGFLTYDSITIGQHLLRIVYTPENDTLRRQVHVDPGTVVPIDIQLFRKVW
;
A
#
# COMPACT_ATOMS: atom_id res chain seq x y z
N MET A 1 69.30 -11.97 -43.29
CA MET A 1 69.63 -12.29 -41.92
C MET A 1 68.37 -12.71 -41.20
N ASN A 2 68.03 -14.03 -41.25
CA ASN A 2 66.77 -14.58 -40.69
C ASN A 2 66.97 -14.88 -39.21
N LYS A 3 66.29 -14.14 -38.32
CA LYS A 3 66.17 -14.45 -36.92
C LYS A 3 65.25 -15.64 -36.70
N PHE A 4 65.76 -16.82 -36.44
CA PHE A 4 65.00 -17.95 -35.96
C PHE A 4 64.46 -17.62 -34.56
N LEU A 5 63.11 -17.43 -34.49
CA LEU A 5 62.42 -17.40 -33.19
C LEU A 5 62.46 -18.80 -32.62
N SER A 6 63.21 -18.96 -31.53
CA SER A 6 63.28 -20.22 -30.77
C SER A 6 61.91 -20.46 -30.12
N ASN A 7 61.14 -21.41 -30.65
CA ASN A 7 59.95 -21.95 -30.02
C ASN A 7 60.39 -22.77 -28.79
N ARG A 8 60.35 -22.15 -27.60
CA ARG A 8 60.47 -22.87 -26.33
C ARG A 8 59.12 -23.54 -26.07
N GLY A 9 59.06 -24.87 -26.16
CA GLY A 9 57.92 -25.64 -25.72
C GLY A 9 57.77 -25.55 -24.19
N TYR A 10 56.51 -25.54 -23.73
CA TYR A 10 56.20 -25.56 -22.29
C TYR A 10 56.59 -26.91 -21.67
N SER A 11 57.19 -26.87 -20.47
CA SER A 11 57.44 -28.06 -19.67
C SER A 11 56.13 -28.67 -19.17
N LEU A 12 56.06 -30.01 -19.08
CA LEU A 12 54.90 -30.71 -18.54
C LEU A 12 54.54 -30.22 -17.13
N ILE A 13 55.56 -29.93 -16.30
CA ILE A 13 55.36 -29.39 -14.95
C ILE A 13 54.75 -27.97 -14.95
N GLU A 14 55.15 -27.12 -15.90
CA GLU A 14 54.64 -25.76 -16.07
C GLU A 14 53.16 -25.77 -16.43
N LEU A 15 52.74 -26.70 -17.30
CA LEU A 15 51.35 -26.87 -17.68
C LEU A 15 50.49 -27.38 -16.50
N VAL A 16 51.00 -28.31 -15.69
CA VAL A 16 50.32 -28.81 -14.49
C VAL A 16 50.15 -27.71 -13.45
N VAL A 17 51.18 -26.89 -13.20
CA VAL A 17 51.10 -25.76 -12.26
C VAL A 17 50.07 -24.74 -12.72
N VAL A 18 49.99 -24.41 -14.00
CA VAL A 18 48.98 -23.48 -14.55
C VAL A 18 47.58 -24.01 -14.36
N ILE A 19 47.32 -25.30 -14.63
CA ILE A 19 46.00 -25.91 -14.43
C ILE A 19 45.58 -25.88 -12.96
N VAL A 20 46.50 -26.15 -12.02
CA VAL A 20 46.23 -26.09 -10.59
C VAL A 20 45.89 -24.68 -10.15
N ILE A 21 46.63 -23.67 -10.61
CA ILE A 21 46.36 -22.25 -10.29
C ILE A 21 45.01 -21.83 -10.84
N ILE A 22 44.69 -22.16 -12.10
CA ILE A 22 43.36 -21.87 -12.71
C ILE A 22 42.25 -22.56 -11.94
N GLY A 23 42.43 -23.81 -11.51
CA GLY A 23 41.45 -24.55 -10.72
C GLY A 23 41.14 -23.88 -9.37
N ILE A 24 42.19 -23.40 -8.67
CA ILE A 24 42.01 -22.67 -7.41
C ILE A 24 41.31 -21.34 -7.65
N LEU A 25 41.72 -20.55 -8.64
CA LEU A 25 41.09 -19.28 -8.97
C LEU A 25 39.61 -19.44 -9.38
N ALA A 26 39.31 -20.44 -10.21
CA ALA A 26 37.92 -20.77 -10.61
C ALA A 26 37.06 -21.11 -9.38
N THR A 27 37.57 -21.86 -8.41
CA THR A 27 36.83 -22.23 -7.20
C THR A 27 36.48 -21.00 -6.34
N ILE A 28 37.43 -20.07 -6.17
CA ILE A 28 37.24 -18.83 -5.42
C ILE A 28 36.20 -17.94 -6.11
N THR A 29 36.31 -17.80 -7.43
CA THR A 29 35.36 -16.99 -8.23
C THR A 29 33.92 -17.53 -8.14
N LEU A 30 33.71 -18.84 -8.25
CA LEU A 30 32.40 -19.48 -8.14
C LEU A 30 31.76 -19.25 -6.77
N ARG A 31 32.52 -19.34 -5.67
CA ARG A 31 32.04 -19.05 -4.31
C ARG A 31 31.62 -17.57 -4.14
N SER A 32 32.38 -16.65 -4.68
CA SER A 32 32.06 -15.22 -4.63
C SER A 32 30.79 -14.89 -5.39
N MET A 33 30.55 -15.49 -6.56
CA MET A 33 29.35 -15.26 -7.37
C MET A 33 28.08 -15.79 -6.68
N SER A 34 28.11 -16.90 -5.96
CA SER A 34 26.93 -17.46 -5.29
C SER A 34 26.43 -16.54 -4.16
N GLY A 35 27.32 -15.92 -3.41
CA GLY A 35 26.97 -14.94 -2.37
C GLY A 35 26.33 -13.68 -2.94
N THR A 36 26.90 -13.12 -4.00
CA THR A 36 26.37 -11.90 -4.64
C THR A 36 24.98 -12.14 -5.25
N ASN A 37 24.73 -13.29 -5.84
CA ASN A 37 23.43 -13.65 -6.41
C ASN A 37 22.34 -13.76 -5.32
N SER A 38 22.65 -14.27 -4.14
CA SER A 38 21.66 -14.38 -3.05
C SER A 38 21.26 -13.00 -2.52
N VAL A 39 22.20 -12.10 -2.35
CA VAL A 39 21.94 -10.71 -1.92
C VAL A 39 21.07 -9.98 -2.95
N ALA A 40 21.37 -10.11 -4.23
CA ALA A 40 20.60 -9.50 -5.31
C ALA A 40 19.13 -10.00 -5.33
N ARG A 41 18.92 -11.32 -5.10
CA ARG A 41 17.59 -11.92 -5.02
C ARG A 41 16.81 -11.44 -3.79
N VAL A 42 17.45 -11.32 -2.63
CA VAL A 42 16.84 -10.75 -1.41
C VAL A 42 16.38 -9.33 -1.68
N GLU A 43 17.24 -8.50 -2.26
CA GLU A 43 16.91 -7.10 -2.56
C GLU A 43 15.77 -6.99 -3.59
N GLN A 44 15.80 -7.80 -4.64
CA GLN A 44 14.70 -7.87 -5.61
C GLN A 44 13.38 -8.26 -4.95
N THR A 45 13.40 -9.29 -4.09
CA THR A 45 12.22 -9.74 -3.35
C THR A 45 11.69 -8.65 -2.42
N THR A 46 12.57 -7.98 -1.68
CA THR A 46 12.18 -6.89 -0.77
C THR A 46 11.50 -5.76 -1.52
N ARG A 47 12.06 -5.32 -2.65
CA ARG A 47 11.42 -4.31 -3.52
C ARG A 47 10.08 -4.79 -4.07
N GLN A 48 9.97 -6.06 -4.44
CA GLN A 48 8.72 -6.62 -4.94
C GLN A 48 7.63 -6.68 -3.86
N LEU A 49 7.96 -7.12 -2.65
CA LEU A 49 7.04 -7.11 -1.51
C LEU A 49 6.60 -5.68 -1.15
N GLU A 50 7.51 -4.71 -1.24
CA GLU A 50 7.18 -3.29 -1.02
C GLU A 50 6.22 -2.74 -2.07
N ARG A 51 6.44 -3.03 -3.36
CA ARG A 51 5.51 -2.65 -4.44
C ARG A 51 4.11 -3.23 -4.20
N ILE A 52 4.00 -4.50 -3.81
CA ILE A 52 2.73 -5.13 -3.48
C ILE A 52 2.09 -4.47 -2.25
N ALA A 53 2.86 -4.20 -1.21
CA ALA A 53 2.36 -3.53 -0.02
C ALA A 53 1.81 -2.13 -0.34
N HIS A 54 2.52 -1.36 -1.16
CA HIS A 54 2.05 -0.04 -1.61
C HIS A 54 0.82 -0.14 -2.54
N ALA A 55 0.71 -1.17 -3.35
CA ALA A 55 -0.48 -1.39 -4.16
C ALA A 55 -1.72 -1.71 -3.31
N ILE A 56 -1.55 -2.45 -2.22
CA ILE A 56 -2.65 -2.82 -1.31
C ILE A 56 -3.04 -1.64 -0.41
N ALA A 57 -2.08 -1.07 0.31
CA ALA A 57 -2.34 -0.08 1.36
C ALA A 57 -1.92 1.36 0.99
N GLY A 58 -1.35 1.57 -0.19
CA GLY A 58 -0.79 2.83 -0.65
C GLY A 58 0.63 3.10 -0.15
N ASP A 59 1.30 4.06 -0.78
CA ASP A 59 2.63 4.52 -0.36
C ASP A 59 2.50 5.60 0.72
N PRO A 60 2.97 5.37 1.95
CA PRO A 60 2.91 6.37 3.03
C PRO A 60 3.82 7.57 2.78
N ASN A 61 4.82 7.45 1.91
CA ASN A 61 5.75 8.52 1.59
C ASN A 61 5.24 9.43 0.46
N LEU A 62 4.20 9.01 -0.27
CA LEU A 62 3.60 9.81 -1.31
C LEU A 62 2.64 10.83 -0.70
N VAL A 63 3.14 12.05 -0.50
CA VAL A 63 2.42 13.15 0.15
C VAL A 63 2.15 14.25 -0.86
N SER A 64 0.94 14.81 -0.82
CA SER A 64 0.53 16.00 -1.59
C SER A 64 -0.20 16.98 -0.67
N GLY A 65 0.24 18.23 -0.64
CA GLY A 65 -0.37 19.24 0.24
C GLY A 65 -0.26 18.94 1.74
N GLY A 66 0.76 18.18 2.17
CA GLY A 66 0.97 17.82 3.58
C GLY A 66 0.15 16.60 4.06
N VAL A 67 -0.64 15.98 3.19
CA VAL A 67 -1.43 14.79 3.50
C VAL A 67 -1.06 13.64 2.57
N ARG A 68 -1.27 12.41 3.02
CA ARG A 68 -1.03 11.22 2.21
C ARG A 68 -1.94 11.21 0.98
N ALA A 69 -1.36 10.99 -0.19
CA ALA A 69 -2.07 11.08 -1.48
C ALA A 69 -2.52 9.72 -2.04
N ASN A 70 -1.98 8.61 -1.51
CA ASN A 70 -2.25 7.27 -2.03
C ASN A 70 -2.54 6.29 -0.89
N TYR A 71 -3.68 5.60 -1.00
CA TYR A 71 -4.14 4.58 -0.06
C TYR A 71 -4.34 3.21 -0.74
N GLY A 72 -3.91 3.07 -1.99
CA GLY A 72 -3.95 1.82 -2.75
C GLY A 72 -5.35 1.23 -2.89
N TYR A 73 -5.39 -0.09 -3.05
CA TYR A 73 -6.64 -0.84 -3.19
C TYR A 73 -7.60 -0.60 -2.01
N ILE A 74 -7.08 -0.60 -0.77
CA ILE A 74 -7.92 -0.45 0.43
C ILE A 74 -8.61 0.91 0.45
N GLY A 75 -7.91 1.97 0.09
CA GLY A 75 -8.47 3.31 0.06
C GLY A 75 -9.61 3.48 -0.93
N ASP A 76 -9.56 2.78 -2.06
CA ASP A 76 -10.57 2.85 -3.10
C ASP A 76 -11.74 1.88 -2.88
N VAL A 77 -11.44 0.65 -2.43
CA VAL A 77 -12.45 -0.41 -2.31
C VAL A 77 -13.03 -0.53 -0.90
N GLY A 78 -12.28 -0.13 0.12
CA GLY A 78 -12.71 -0.20 1.52
C GLY A 78 -12.54 -1.56 2.17
N GLY A 79 -11.77 -2.46 1.56
CA GLY A 79 -11.49 -3.80 2.05
C GLY A 79 -10.13 -4.29 1.59
N LEU A 80 -9.67 -5.41 2.14
CA LEU A 80 -8.47 -6.09 1.66
C LEU A 80 -8.76 -6.74 0.29
N PRO A 81 -7.79 -6.77 -0.64
CA PRO A 81 -7.95 -7.54 -1.87
C PRO A 81 -8.14 -9.03 -1.54
N PRO A 82 -9.02 -9.74 -2.24
CA PRO A 82 -9.24 -11.19 -2.02
C PRO A 82 -7.99 -12.00 -2.37
N ASP A 83 -7.24 -11.55 -3.35
CA ASP A 83 -5.98 -12.10 -3.82
C ASP A 83 -5.12 -10.99 -4.48
N LEU A 84 -3.94 -11.34 -4.97
CA LEU A 84 -3.06 -10.39 -5.64
C LEU A 84 -3.54 -10.04 -7.07
N ASP A 85 -4.42 -10.83 -7.67
CA ASP A 85 -4.97 -10.54 -9.00
C ASP A 85 -5.88 -9.32 -8.98
N ALA A 86 -6.55 -9.09 -7.87
CA ALA A 86 -7.37 -7.90 -7.65
C ALA A 86 -6.59 -6.57 -7.71
N LEU A 87 -5.26 -6.62 -7.65
CA LEU A 87 -4.40 -5.44 -7.82
C LEU A 87 -4.21 -5.06 -9.30
N VAL A 88 -4.43 -5.99 -10.21
CA VAL A 88 -4.23 -5.81 -11.66
C VAL A 88 -5.56 -5.76 -12.41
N ALA A 89 -6.53 -6.58 -12.00
CA ALA A 89 -7.84 -6.69 -12.63
C ALA A 89 -8.96 -6.40 -11.61
N ASN A 90 -10.02 -5.76 -12.07
CA ASN A 90 -11.18 -5.49 -11.23
C ASN A 90 -11.89 -6.80 -10.84
N PRO A 91 -11.93 -7.19 -9.56
CA PRO A 91 -12.32 -8.53 -9.12
C PRO A 91 -13.81 -8.86 -9.24
N GLY A 92 -14.64 -7.94 -9.62
CA GLY A 92 -16.09 -8.22 -9.71
C GLY A 92 -16.89 -7.05 -10.25
N GLY A 93 -16.29 -6.21 -11.10
CA GLY A 93 -16.95 -5.03 -11.63
C GLY A 93 -17.16 -3.96 -10.56
N TYR A 94 -16.25 -3.85 -9.59
CA TYR A 94 -16.28 -2.87 -8.52
C TYR A 94 -16.23 -1.45 -9.08
N THR A 95 -17.23 -0.63 -8.77
CA THR A 95 -17.32 0.77 -9.24
C THR A 95 -16.31 1.68 -8.56
N THR A 96 -15.86 1.32 -7.37
CA THR A 96 -14.87 2.08 -6.60
C THR A 96 -13.43 1.68 -6.93
N TRP A 97 -13.20 0.57 -7.63
CA TRP A 97 -11.87 0.11 -8.02
C TRP A 97 -11.26 1.06 -9.07
N LYS A 98 -10.09 1.60 -8.79
CA LYS A 98 -9.38 2.56 -9.66
C LYS A 98 -8.07 2.04 -10.22
N GLY A 99 -7.82 0.72 -10.05
CA GLY A 99 -6.59 0.11 -10.56
C GLY A 99 -6.42 0.18 -12.08
N PRO A 100 -5.36 -0.40 -12.62
CA PRO A 100 -4.43 -1.30 -11.92
C PRO A 100 -3.52 -0.59 -10.90
N TYR A 101 -3.33 -1.21 -9.74
CA TYR A 101 -2.47 -0.68 -8.67
C TYR A 101 -1.01 -1.14 -8.81
N ILE A 102 -0.78 -2.23 -9.53
CA ILE A 102 0.54 -2.69 -9.97
C ILE A 102 0.54 -2.72 -11.49
N GLN A 103 1.55 -2.10 -12.08
CA GLN A 103 1.89 -2.28 -13.47
C GLN A 103 2.99 -3.32 -13.57
N ASP A 104 2.76 -4.36 -14.37
CA ASP A 104 3.80 -5.30 -14.73
C ASP A 104 4.38 -4.89 -16.09
N GLU A 105 5.56 -4.30 -16.04
CA GLU A 105 6.21 -3.68 -17.20
C GLU A 105 6.74 -4.68 -18.24
N LEU A 106 6.63 -6.00 -17.99
CA LEU A 106 7.43 -6.97 -18.73
C LEU A 106 6.68 -8.21 -19.26
N THR A 107 5.36 -8.28 -19.15
CA THR A 107 4.65 -9.42 -19.72
C THR A 107 3.55 -8.96 -20.69
N PRO A 108 3.68 -9.31 -21.99
CA PRO A 108 2.59 -9.12 -22.97
C PRO A 108 1.41 -10.07 -22.75
N ASP A 109 1.51 -10.98 -21.80
CA ASP A 109 0.52 -12.03 -21.54
C ASP A 109 -0.52 -11.60 -20.51
N ALA A 110 -1.80 -11.86 -20.84
CA ALA A 110 -2.94 -11.65 -19.97
C ALA A 110 -2.94 -12.52 -18.69
N THR A 111 -1.95 -13.40 -18.53
CA THR A 111 -1.71 -14.25 -17.34
C THR A 111 -0.63 -13.67 -16.44
N ASN A 112 -0.61 -12.38 -16.25
CA ASN A 112 0.44 -11.64 -15.61
C ASN A 112 0.70 -12.07 -14.17
N THR A 113 1.60 -13.04 -13.98
CA THR A 113 1.94 -13.63 -12.69
C THR A 113 3.29 -13.17 -12.15
N ARG A 114 4.09 -12.43 -12.96
CA ARG A 114 5.47 -12.11 -12.63
C ARG A 114 5.62 -11.26 -11.38
N PHE A 115 4.69 -10.34 -11.15
CA PHE A 115 4.67 -9.52 -9.93
C PHE A 115 4.38 -10.35 -8.66
N LYS A 116 3.84 -11.57 -8.80
CA LYS A 116 3.58 -12.52 -7.72
C LYS A 116 4.76 -13.41 -7.39
N LEU A 117 5.89 -13.28 -8.10
CA LEU A 117 7.06 -14.11 -7.91
C LEU A 117 8.16 -13.32 -7.21
N ASP A 118 8.88 -13.98 -6.33
CA ASP A 118 10.05 -13.45 -5.66
C ASP A 118 11.32 -13.56 -6.54
N GLY A 119 12.48 -13.13 -6.02
CA GLY A 119 13.76 -13.18 -6.72
C GLY A 119 14.28 -14.61 -6.99
N TRP A 120 13.65 -15.63 -6.42
CA TRP A 120 13.94 -17.05 -6.70
C TRP A 120 12.90 -17.70 -7.63
N GLY A 121 11.90 -16.94 -8.07
CA GLY A 121 10.79 -17.44 -8.88
C GLY A 121 9.74 -18.21 -8.06
N GLN A 122 9.75 -18.07 -6.72
CA GLN A 122 8.74 -18.65 -5.85
C GLN A 122 7.56 -17.70 -5.70
N ALA A 123 6.37 -18.27 -5.50
CA ALA A 123 5.17 -17.47 -5.30
C ALA A 123 5.21 -16.67 -3.99
N ILE A 124 4.88 -15.38 -4.08
CA ILE A 124 4.68 -14.51 -2.93
C ILE A 124 3.38 -14.92 -2.24
N SER A 125 3.43 -15.07 -0.92
CA SER A 125 2.29 -15.44 -0.08
C SER A 125 1.54 -14.21 0.40
N TYR A 126 0.23 -14.20 0.15
CA TYR A 126 -0.72 -13.22 0.66
C TYR A 126 -2.04 -13.94 0.99
N SER A 127 -2.53 -13.80 2.21
CA SER A 127 -3.73 -14.49 2.71
C SER A 127 -4.82 -13.53 3.22
N GLY A 128 -4.87 -12.30 2.68
CA GLY A 128 -5.84 -11.30 3.16
C GLY A 128 -5.50 -10.73 4.54
N GLY A 129 -4.22 -10.76 4.94
CA GLY A 129 -3.73 -10.24 6.21
C GLY A 129 -3.04 -8.88 6.11
N ALA A 130 -2.43 -8.47 7.20
CA ALA A 130 -1.64 -7.23 7.27
C ALA A 130 -0.20 -7.40 6.76
N THR A 131 0.14 -8.52 6.13
CA THR A 131 1.49 -8.82 5.66
C THR A 131 1.48 -9.52 4.32
N VAL A 132 2.54 -9.31 3.56
CA VAL A 132 2.93 -10.11 2.40
C VAL A 132 4.30 -10.71 2.66
N SER A 133 4.56 -11.94 2.20
CA SER A 133 5.80 -12.64 2.49
C SER A 133 6.28 -13.54 1.35
N SER A 134 7.58 -13.83 1.37
CA SER A 134 8.25 -14.79 0.49
C SER A 134 9.01 -15.79 1.33
N SER A 135 9.13 -17.04 0.85
CA SER A 135 9.93 -18.09 1.48
C SER A 135 11.45 -17.84 1.42
N GLY A 136 11.89 -16.80 0.70
CA GLY A 136 13.30 -16.43 0.60
C GLY A 136 14.19 -17.53 0.01
N GLY A 137 13.67 -18.33 -0.93
CA GLY A 137 14.36 -19.49 -1.50
C GLY A 137 14.59 -20.62 -0.50
N GLY A 138 13.80 -20.68 0.59
CA GLY A 138 13.92 -21.68 1.65
C GLY A 138 14.98 -21.36 2.72
N SER A 139 15.67 -20.22 2.61
CA SER A 139 16.74 -19.85 3.57
C SER A 139 16.22 -19.00 4.73
N SER A 140 15.32 -18.05 4.45
CA SER A 140 14.79 -17.11 5.44
C SER A 140 13.51 -16.46 4.88
N ILE A 141 12.48 -16.38 5.68
CA ILE A 141 11.23 -15.71 5.30
C ILE A 141 11.47 -14.20 5.25
N ILE A 142 11.12 -13.60 4.11
CA ILE A 142 11.14 -12.15 3.92
C ILE A 142 9.71 -11.66 3.99
N THR A 143 9.42 -10.73 4.90
CA THR A 143 8.07 -10.22 5.15
C THR A 143 8.01 -8.71 5.03
N ARG A 144 6.94 -8.19 4.43
CA ARG A 144 6.61 -6.77 4.43
C ARG A 144 5.24 -6.57 5.07
N SER A 145 5.14 -5.70 6.07
CA SER A 145 3.87 -5.34 6.69
C SER A 145 3.19 -4.20 5.93
N LEU A 146 1.87 -4.31 5.76
CA LEU A 146 0.99 -3.27 5.23
C LEU A 146 0.68 -2.21 6.30
N ALA A 147 0.48 -2.67 7.53
CA ALA A 147 0.30 -1.89 8.76
C ALA A 147 0.59 -2.78 9.97
N SER A 148 0.46 -2.25 11.18
CA SER A 148 0.62 -3.03 12.42
C SER A 148 -0.39 -4.17 12.55
N THR A 149 -1.64 -3.94 12.11
CA THR A 149 -2.73 -4.92 12.13
C THR A 149 -3.72 -4.67 11.00
N VAL A 150 -4.54 -5.67 10.66
CA VAL A 150 -5.69 -5.50 9.74
C VAL A 150 -6.69 -4.48 10.31
N THR A 151 -6.87 -4.45 11.62
CA THR A 151 -7.76 -3.48 12.29
C THR A 151 -7.30 -2.05 12.03
N ALA A 152 -6.00 -1.78 12.04
CA ALA A 152 -5.44 -0.46 11.73
C ALA A 152 -5.74 -0.03 10.28
N LEU A 153 -5.87 -0.97 9.35
CA LEU A 153 -6.23 -0.68 7.96
C LEU A 153 -7.73 -0.43 7.77
N LEU A 154 -8.59 -1.15 8.50
CA LEU A 154 -10.02 -1.22 8.21
C LEU A 154 -10.92 -0.55 9.26
N ARG A 155 -10.42 -0.25 10.46
CA ARG A 155 -11.25 0.18 11.60
C ARG A 155 -10.63 1.34 12.34
N ASN A 156 -10.67 2.50 11.72
CA ASN A 156 -10.25 3.76 12.34
C ASN A 156 -11.45 4.55 12.83
N ARG A 157 -11.20 5.61 13.56
CA ARG A 157 -12.24 6.49 14.12
C ARG A 157 -12.08 7.89 13.59
N VAL A 158 -13.21 8.52 13.24
CA VAL A 158 -13.28 9.93 12.89
C VAL A 158 -14.22 10.62 13.87
N THR A 159 -13.74 11.66 14.56
CA THR A 159 -14.55 12.47 15.48
C THR A 159 -14.78 13.83 14.84
N VAL A 160 -16.01 14.30 14.86
CA VAL A 160 -16.37 15.59 14.26
C VAL A 160 -16.98 16.48 15.33
N SER A 161 -16.51 17.72 15.40
CA SER A 161 -17.08 18.80 16.22
C SER A 161 -17.71 19.81 15.28
N ILE A 162 -18.98 20.19 15.53
CA ILE A 162 -19.73 21.13 14.69
C ILE A 162 -20.18 22.31 15.55
N THR A 163 -19.80 23.50 15.10
CA THR A 163 -20.20 24.78 15.71
C THR A 163 -20.71 25.74 14.63
N ASP A 164 -21.47 26.75 15.04
CA ASP A 164 -21.80 27.88 14.17
C ASP A 164 -20.63 28.87 14.05
N LEU A 165 -20.80 29.99 13.34
CA LEU A 165 -19.78 31.02 13.19
C LEU A 165 -19.38 31.68 14.52
N ALA A 166 -20.26 31.68 15.52
CA ALA A 166 -19.97 32.20 16.85
C ALA A 166 -19.28 31.18 17.77
N GLY A 167 -18.99 29.96 17.28
CA GLY A 167 -18.39 28.86 18.05
C GLY A 167 -19.40 28.16 18.98
N VAL A 168 -20.71 28.38 18.78
CA VAL A 168 -21.76 27.78 19.59
C VAL A 168 -22.15 26.42 18.99
N PRO A 169 -22.31 25.34 19.79
CA PRO A 169 -22.82 24.05 19.30
C PRO A 169 -24.33 24.09 19.08
N PRO A 170 -24.93 23.15 18.31
CA PRO A 170 -26.34 23.17 17.94
C PRO A 170 -27.33 23.02 19.12
N GLY A 171 -26.88 22.57 20.27
CA GLY A 171 -27.73 22.37 21.43
C GLY A 171 -28.80 21.28 21.22
N THR A 172 -29.79 21.25 22.10
CA THR A 172 -30.89 20.26 22.02
C THR A 172 -31.92 20.59 20.94
N ILE A 173 -32.02 21.86 20.54
CA ILE A 173 -33.05 22.36 19.62
C ILE A 173 -32.64 22.12 18.15
N TYR A 174 -31.38 22.39 17.82
CA TYR A 174 -30.93 22.41 16.42
C TYR A 174 -30.12 21.17 16.01
N ARG A 175 -29.75 20.27 16.95
CA ARG A 175 -28.94 19.08 16.64
C ARG A 175 -29.56 18.21 15.51
N ASP A 176 -30.88 18.08 15.50
CA ASP A 176 -31.59 17.26 14.51
C ASP A 176 -31.75 17.98 13.15
N SER A 177 -31.41 19.29 13.11
CA SER A 177 -31.36 20.08 11.89
C SER A 177 -30.02 19.99 11.16
N VAL A 178 -29.02 19.35 11.77
CA VAL A 178 -27.67 19.15 11.20
C VAL A 178 -27.46 17.67 10.96
N LYS A 179 -27.20 17.29 9.71
CA LYS A 179 -26.84 15.92 9.32
C LYS A 179 -25.39 15.88 8.87
N ALA A 180 -24.64 14.93 9.39
CA ALA A 180 -23.31 14.62 8.88
C ALA A 180 -23.38 13.33 8.07
N LEU A 181 -23.00 13.41 6.80
CA LEU A 181 -22.98 12.29 5.86
C LEU A 181 -21.54 11.98 5.49
N PHE A 182 -21.12 10.75 5.72
CA PHE A 182 -19.77 10.30 5.48
C PHE A 182 -19.74 9.19 4.44
N ASP A 183 -19.25 9.51 3.25
CA ASP A 183 -19.20 8.57 2.13
C ASP A 183 -17.91 7.76 2.22
N ILE A 184 -18.03 6.44 2.39
CA ILE A 184 -16.93 5.50 2.53
C ILE A 184 -17.10 4.33 1.56
N PRO A 185 -16.01 3.77 1.00
CA PRO A 185 -16.09 2.53 0.24
C PRO A 185 -16.48 1.37 1.17
N ASN A 186 -17.29 0.44 0.66
CA ASN A 186 -17.96 -0.57 1.50
C ASN A 186 -17.29 -1.95 1.53
N GLY A 187 -16.12 -2.09 0.90
CA GLY A 187 -15.40 -3.36 0.79
C GLY A 187 -15.93 -4.33 -0.27
N ALA A 188 -17.08 -4.01 -0.88
CA ALA A 188 -17.74 -4.81 -1.91
C ALA A 188 -17.83 -4.08 -3.26
N GLY A 189 -16.97 -3.08 -3.46
CA GLY A 189 -16.87 -2.34 -4.71
C GLY A 189 -17.89 -1.22 -4.90
N GLY A 190 -18.61 -0.82 -3.86
CA GLY A 190 -19.53 0.30 -3.85
C GLY A 190 -19.20 1.32 -2.75
N VAL A 191 -20.02 2.35 -2.64
CA VAL A 191 -19.94 3.39 -1.60
C VAL A 191 -21.13 3.26 -0.65
N THR A 192 -20.87 3.40 0.64
CA THR A 192 -21.91 3.51 1.68
C THR A 192 -21.82 4.89 2.33
N THR A 193 -22.96 5.56 2.49
CA THR A 193 -23.03 6.80 3.26
C THR A 193 -23.47 6.49 4.69
N LYS A 194 -22.60 6.75 5.66
CA LYS A 194 -22.96 6.75 7.08
C LYS A 194 -23.57 8.10 7.43
N ILE A 195 -24.72 8.10 8.10
CA ILE A 195 -25.43 9.31 8.50
C ILE A 195 -25.45 9.36 10.02
N GLU A 196 -24.93 10.45 10.59
CA GLU A 196 -24.90 10.71 12.01
C GLU A 196 -25.42 12.12 12.31
N PHE A 197 -25.96 12.29 13.51
CA PHE A 197 -26.41 13.58 14.02
C PHE A 197 -25.52 13.99 15.19
N PRO A 198 -25.19 15.27 15.32
CA PRO A 198 -24.38 15.74 16.45
C PRO A 198 -25.13 15.60 17.76
N SER A 199 -24.39 15.42 18.85
CA SER A 199 -24.88 15.60 20.20
C SER A 199 -25.28 17.06 20.43
N ARG A 200 -25.89 17.37 21.59
CA ARG A 200 -26.17 18.77 21.98
C ARG A 200 -24.92 19.64 22.02
N ASP A 201 -23.76 19.03 22.29
CA ASP A 201 -22.47 19.72 22.40
C ASP A 201 -21.73 19.77 21.05
N GLY A 202 -22.40 19.37 19.94
CA GLY A 202 -21.89 19.44 18.58
C GLY A 202 -21.00 18.26 18.16
N PHE A 203 -20.80 17.24 19.01
CA PHE A 203 -19.92 16.11 18.73
C PHE A 203 -20.64 14.94 18.11
N LEU A 204 -19.99 14.29 17.16
CA LEU A 204 -20.37 12.98 16.61
C LEU A 204 -19.12 12.14 16.30
N THR A 205 -19.30 10.85 16.15
CA THR A 205 -18.21 9.91 15.92
C THR A 205 -18.60 8.89 14.87
N TYR A 206 -17.68 8.63 13.94
CA TYR A 206 -17.77 7.53 13.00
C TYR A 206 -16.73 6.49 13.38
N ASP A 207 -17.18 5.28 13.65
CA ASP A 207 -16.34 4.11 13.90
C ASP A 207 -16.24 3.21 12.67
N SER A 208 -15.19 2.37 12.64
CA SER A 208 -14.93 1.42 11.56
C SER A 208 -14.82 2.09 10.19
N ILE A 209 -13.94 3.09 10.13
CA ILE A 209 -13.59 3.79 8.90
C ILE A 209 -12.29 3.17 8.36
N THR A 210 -12.30 2.77 7.10
CA THR A 210 -11.11 2.27 6.39
C THR A 210 -10.13 3.39 6.13
N ILE A 211 -8.85 3.06 5.96
CA ILE A 211 -7.87 4.04 5.47
C ILE A 211 -8.30 4.56 4.11
N GLY A 212 -8.05 5.83 3.86
CA GLY A 212 -8.43 6.42 2.57
C GLY A 212 -8.70 7.89 2.63
N GLN A 213 -9.08 8.42 1.48
CA GLN A 213 -9.61 9.76 1.33
C GLN A 213 -11.13 9.68 1.18
N HIS A 214 -11.86 10.22 2.14
CA HIS A 214 -13.30 10.14 2.24
C HIS A 214 -13.96 11.51 2.15
N LEU A 215 -15.23 11.56 1.74
CA LEU A 215 -15.99 12.80 1.66
C LEU A 215 -16.95 12.92 2.84
N LEU A 216 -16.73 13.94 3.68
CA LEU A 216 -17.66 14.36 4.72
C LEU A 216 -18.51 15.51 4.20
N ARG A 217 -19.82 15.37 4.34
CA ARG A 217 -20.82 16.41 4.01
C ARG A 217 -21.60 16.77 5.26
N ILE A 218 -21.60 18.03 5.64
CA ILE A 218 -22.44 18.55 6.71
C ILE A 218 -23.59 19.32 6.08
N VAL A 219 -24.80 18.86 6.32
CA VAL A 219 -26.03 19.44 5.76
C VAL A 219 -26.82 20.12 6.86
N TYR A 220 -27.06 21.41 6.73
CA TYR A 220 -28.03 22.13 7.53
C TYR A 220 -29.39 22.06 6.85
N THR A 221 -30.27 21.21 7.39
CA THR A 221 -31.53 20.81 6.73
C THR A 221 -32.49 21.98 6.47
N PRO A 222 -32.68 22.97 7.40
CA PRO A 222 -33.66 24.04 7.19
C PRO A 222 -33.43 24.88 5.93
N GLU A 223 -32.17 25.00 5.51
CA GLU A 223 -31.81 25.78 4.33
C GLU A 223 -31.22 24.96 3.19
N ASN A 224 -31.13 23.62 3.41
CA ASN A 224 -30.48 22.69 2.48
C ASN A 224 -29.05 23.10 2.11
N ASP A 225 -28.36 23.77 3.04
CA ASP A 225 -26.99 24.19 2.86
C ASP A 225 -26.01 23.05 3.16
N THR A 226 -25.00 22.86 2.33
CA THR A 226 -24.09 21.72 2.42
C THR A 226 -22.63 22.15 2.37
N LEU A 227 -21.91 21.92 3.47
CA LEU A 227 -20.47 22.03 3.55
C LEU A 227 -19.82 20.67 3.22
N ARG A 228 -18.79 20.70 2.36
CA ARG A 228 -18.05 19.49 1.96
C ARG A 228 -16.61 19.58 2.44
N ARG A 229 -16.09 18.46 2.99
CA ARG A 229 -14.70 18.36 3.42
C ARG A 229 -14.10 17.00 3.08
N GLN A 230 -12.90 17.02 2.54
CA GLN A 230 -12.10 15.81 2.38
C GLN A 230 -11.46 15.43 3.71
N VAL A 231 -11.55 14.14 4.04
CA VAL A 231 -11.02 13.57 5.28
C VAL A 231 -10.04 12.47 4.92
N HIS A 232 -8.82 12.58 5.42
CA HIS A 232 -7.77 11.61 5.23
C HIS A 232 -7.66 10.75 6.48
N VAL A 233 -7.73 9.44 6.32
CA VAL A 233 -7.68 8.48 7.42
C VAL A 233 -6.47 7.58 7.23
N ASP A 234 -5.48 7.70 8.10
CA ASP A 234 -4.28 6.87 8.11
C ASP A 234 -4.44 5.64 9.02
N PRO A 235 -3.60 4.60 8.84
CA PRO A 235 -3.70 3.37 9.62
C PRO A 235 -3.57 3.60 11.13
N GLY A 236 -4.52 3.07 11.91
CA GLY A 236 -4.48 3.10 13.37
C GLY A 236 -4.69 4.48 13.99
N THR A 237 -5.36 5.41 13.27
CA THR A 237 -5.55 6.79 13.73
C THR A 237 -6.96 7.08 14.24
N VAL A 238 -7.04 8.09 15.11
CA VAL A 238 -8.27 8.81 15.42
C VAL A 238 -8.14 10.20 14.80
N VAL A 239 -9.04 10.53 13.86
CA VAL A 239 -8.98 11.78 13.11
C VAL A 239 -9.97 12.78 13.68
N PRO A 240 -9.53 13.84 14.37
CA PRO A 240 -10.40 14.93 14.81
C PRO A 240 -10.66 15.89 13.65
N ILE A 241 -11.90 16.34 13.52
CA ILE A 241 -12.34 17.30 12.50
C ILE A 241 -13.18 18.36 13.18
N ASP A 242 -12.77 19.60 13.05
CA ASP A 242 -13.54 20.75 13.50
C ASP A 242 -14.22 21.41 12.30
N ILE A 243 -15.54 21.53 12.38
CA ILE A 243 -16.40 22.15 11.38
C ILE A 243 -17.04 23.39 12.00
N GLN A 244 -16.72 24.55 11.46
CA GLN A 244 -17.42 25.79 11.77
C GLN A 244 -18.29 26.17 10.58
N LEU A 245 -19.58 26.37 10.81
CA LEU A 245 -20.51 26.81 9.78
C LEU A 245 -20.25 28.28 9.42
N PHE A 246 -20.50 28.65 8.16
CA PHE A 246 -20.13 29.97 7.65
C PHE A 246 -20.98 31.13 8.19
N ARG A 247 -22.00 30.85 8.98
CA ARG A 247 -22.90 31.84 9.56
C ARG A 247 -23.33 31.45 10.97
N LYS A 248 -23.92 32.42 11.67
CA LYS A 248 -24.62 32.15 12.91
C LYS A 248 -25.96 31.48 12.57
N VAL A 249 -26.15 30.27 13.02
CA VAL A 249 -27.28 29.41 12.61
C VAL A 249 -28.26 29.21 13.76
N TRP A 250 -27.79 29.23 15.00
CA TRP A 250 -28.53 29.05 16.24
C TRP A 250 -28.11 30.03 17.34
#